data_0d12b5fe04554de993762d87c3702603
#
_entry.id   0d12b5fe04554de993762d87c3702603
#
_cell.length_a   1.000
_cell.length_b   1.000
_cell.length_c   1.000
_cell.angle_alpha   90.00
_cell.angle_beta   90.00
_cell.angle_gamma   90.00
#
_symmetry.space_group_name_H-M   'P 1'
#
loop_
_entity.id
_entity.type
_entity.pdbx_description
1 polymer ?
#
loop_
_entity_poly.entity_id
_entity_poly.type
_entity_poly.pdbx_seq_one_letter_code
_entity_poly.pdbx_strand_id
1 'polypeptide(L)'
;DSNPSNNTSSASFKVGGTISGTIYNDKDATWFNDSPALDSPFEGVTVRLLDADGNPVKDSSGADITTKTDADGKYTFTRLPLGSYKVEVVPGAVKVDGTDVNLSDYKQTYGYGSSTKRSEAGKGKLVTPTAIELSAAAPNATKVDFGFVKPASVGNFVWFDANKNGIQDADEVGVAGVTVTLTD
;
A
#
# COMPACT_ATOMS: atom_id res chain seq x y z
N ASP A 1 6.38 -58.85 -11.42
CA ASP A 1 5.94 -58.43 -10.12
C ASP A 1 4.53 -58.95 -9.86
N SER A 2 4.38 -59.86 -8.90
CA SER A 2 3.12 -60.51 -8.58
C SER A 2 2.30 -59.81 -7.48
N ASN A 3 2.71 -58.61 -7.07
CA ASN A 3 2.01 -57.83 -6.04
C ASN A 3 1.67 -56.42 -6.52
N PRO A 4 0.45 -56.21 -7.12
CA PRO A 4 0.04 -54.92 -7.63
C PRO A 4 -0.25 -53.88 -6.51
N SER A 5 -0.30 -54.25 -5.25
CA SER A 5 -0.57 -53.32 -4.15
C SER A 5 0.63 -52.50 -3.67
N ASN A 6 1.84 -52.75 -4.18
CA ASN A 6 3.03 -51.96 -3.87
C ASN A 6 3.39 -50.93 -4.94
N ASN A 7 2.60 -50.84 -6.03
CA ASN A 7 2.84 -49.92 -7.14
C ASN A 7 2.15 -48.57 -6.96
N THR A 8 1.58 -48.27 -5.82
CA THR A 8 0.99 -46.97 -5.52
C THR A 8 2.07 -46.03 -4.97
N SER A 9 2.64 -45.26 -5.85
CA SER A 9 3.44 -44.08 -5.49
C SER A 9 2.51 -42.86 -5.46
N SER A 10 2.18 -42.36 -4.27
CA SER A 10 1.47 -41.10 -4.13
C SER A 10 2.48 -39.97 -3.95
N ALA A 11 2.66 -39.15 -4.99
CA ALA A 11 3.35 -37.88 -4.85
C ALA A 11 2.33 -36.85 -4.37
N SER A 12 2.40 -36.42 -3.13
CA SER A 12 1.65 -35.27 -2.66
C SER A 12 2.30 -33.99 -3.20
N PHE A 13 1.68 -33.38 -4.19
CA PHE A 13 2.03 -32.04 -4.62
C PHE A 13 1.50 -31.06 -3.57
N LYS A 14 2.39 -30.49 -2.76
CA LYS A 14 2.03 -29.33 -1.93
C LYS A 14 1.87 -28.14 -2.88
N VAL A 15 0.65 -27.85 -3.28
CA VAL A 15 0.33 -26.60 -3.97
C VAL A 15 0.51 -25.49 -2.95
N GLY A 16 1.55 -24.69 -3.12
CA GLY A 16 1.76 -23.49 -2.29
C GLY A 16 0.69 -22.46 -2.61
N GLY A 17 0.24 -21.73 -1.59
CA GLY A 17 -0.70 -20.64 -1.75
C GLY A 17 -0.07 -19.39 -2.37
N THR A 18 -0.91 -18.44 -2.77
CA THR A 18 -0.51 -17.13 -3.29
C THR A 18 -1.23 -16.00 -2.57
N ILE A 19 -0.54 -14.87 -2.42
CA ILE A 19 -1.15 -13.58 -2.01
C ILE A 19 -0.76 -12.57 -3.05
N SER A 20 -1.73 -11.86 -3.62
CA SER A 20 -1.50 -10.84 -4.64
C SER A 20 -2.43 -9.65 -4.49
N GLY A 21 -1.96 -8.50 -4.97
CA GLY A 21 -2.72 -7.26 -4.95
C GLY A 21 -2.04 -6.17 -5.77
N THR A 22 -2.61 -4.98 -5.69
CA THR A 22 -2.15 -3.77 -6.38
C THR A 22 -1.92 -2.65 -5.37
N ILE A 23 -0.90 -1.85 -5.61
CA ILE A 23 -0.63 -0.62 -4.85
C ILE A 23 -0.77 0.56 -5.81
N TYR A 24 -1.65 1.50 -5.48
CA TYR A 24 -2.06 2.58 -6.38
C TYR A 24 -2.17 3.93 -5.69
N ASN A 25 -1.98 4.98 -6.47
CA ASN A 25 -2.25 6.37 -6.10
C ASN A 25 -3.73 6.65 -6.37
N ASP A 26 -4.51 6.70 -5.32
CA ASP A 26 -5.96 6.96 -5.28
C ASP A 26 -6.18 8.48 -5.30
N LYS A 27 -6.05 9.09 -6.50
CA LYS A 27 -6.03 10.55 -6.67
C LYS A 27 -7.34 11.22 -6.32
N ASP A 28 -8.45 10.53 -6.49
CA ASP A 28 -9.80 11.04 -6.19
C ASP A 28 -10.29 10.65 -4.79
N ALA A 29 -9.48 9.88 -4.05
CA ALA A 29 -9.76 9.41 -2.70
C ALA A 29 -11.09 8.62 -2.58
N THR A 30 -11.45 7.87 -3.62
CA THR A 30 -12.65 7.03 -3.66
C THR A 30 -12.46 5.69 -2.96
N TRP A 31 -11.21 5.33 -2.64
CA TRP A 31 -10.75 4.08 -2.00
C TRP A 31 -10.87 2.82 -2.88
N PHE A 32 -11.13 3.01 -4.15
CA PHE A 32 -11.18 1.95 -5.14
C PHE A 32 -10.17 2.25 -6.25
N ASN A 33 -9.51 1.22 -6.74
CA ASN A 33 -8.76 1.30 -8.00
C ASN A 33 -9.78 1.14 -9.13
N ASP A 34 -10.53 2.21 -9.42
CA ASP A 34 -11.70 2.16 -10.29
C ASP A 34 -11.48 2.79 -11.66
N SER A 35 -10.46 3.62 -11.80
CA SER A 35 -10.20 4.28 -13.09
C SER A 35 -8.71 4.53 -13.32
N PRO A 36 -8.12 3.99 -14.40
CA PRO A 36 -6.74 4.31 -14.77
C PRO A 36 -6.49 5.80 -15.07
N ALA A 37 -7.55 6.58 -15.29
CA ALA A 37 -7.44 8.03 -15.48
C ALA A 37 -7.35 8.80 -14.16
N LEU A 38 -7.91 8.24 -13.10
CA LEU A 38 -7.98 8.82 -11.76
C LEU A 38 -6.96 8.16 -10.80
N ASP A 39 -6.66 6.88 -11.03
CA ASP A 39 -5.73 6.11 -10.22
C ASP A 39 -4.49 5.73 -11.02
N SER A 40 -3.35 5.78 -10.40
CA SER A 40 -2.08 5.43 -11.04
C SER A 40 -1.35 4.35 -10.24
N PRO A 41 -0.72 3.37 -10.90
CA PRO A 41 0.06 2.37 -10.20
C PRO A 41 1.31 2.97 -9.55
N PHE A 42 1.68 2.44 -8.38
CA PHE A 42 3.01 2.66 -7.81
C PHE A 42 3.94 1.51 -8.21
N GLU A 43 4.98 1.82 -8.98
CA GLU A 43 6.03 0.89 -9.36
C GLU A 43 7.17 0.88 -8.33
N GLY A 44 7.70 -0.30 -8.03
CA GLY A 44 8.88 -0.48 -7.19
C GLY A 44 8.61 -0.45 -5.68
N VAL A 45 7.36 -0.44 -5.25
CA VAL A 45 7.00 -0.49 -3.83
C VAL A 45 7.45 -1.82 -3.23
N THR A 46 8.22 -1.78 -2.17
CA THR A 46 8.60 -2.98 -1.42
C THR A 46 7.43 -3.44 -0.56
N VAL A 47 7.05 -4.70 -0.73
CA VAL A 47 5.99 -5.37 0.04
C VAL A 47 6.62 -6.50 0.82
N ARG A 48 6.29 -6.62 2.11
CA ARG A 48 6.83 -7.64 3.03
C ARG A 48 5.72 -8.56 3.50
N LEU A 49 6.05 -9.85 3.59
CA LEU A 49 5.16 -10.85 4.17
C LEU A 49 5.38 -10.93 5.68
N LEU A 50 4.28 -10.90 6.45
CA LEU A 50 4.29 -11.08 7.89
C LEU A 50 3.45 -12.31 8.26
N ASP A 51 3.75 -12.92 9.41
CA ASP A 51 2.88 -13.91 10.05
C ASP A 51 1.62 -13.26 10.68
N ALA A 52 0.74 -14.06 11.26
CA ALA A 52 -0.49 -13.58 11.90
C ALA A 52 -0.21 -12.62 13.07
N ASP A 53 0.92 -12.76 13.74
CA ASP A 53 1.33 -11.92 14.87
C ASP A 53 1.98 -10.61 14.44
N GLY A 54 2.29 -10.49 13.13
CA GLY A 54 2.91 -9.29 12.54
C GLY A 54 4.43 -9.32 12.53
N ASN A 55 5.06 -10.49 12.70
CA ASN A 55 6.49 -10.65 12.55
C ASN A 55 6.86 -10.96 11.10
N PRO A 56 8.00 -10.49 10.59
CA PRO A 56 8.45 -10.84 9.25
C PRO A 56 8.64 -12.34 9.05
N VAL A 57 8.01 -12.87 8.00
CA VAL A 57 8.26 -14.27 7.58
C VAL A 57 9.63 -14.32 6.92
N LYS A 58 10.44 -15.30 7.33
CA LYS A 58 11.79 -15.48 6.83
C LYS A 58 11.86 -16.62 5.80
N ASP A 59 12.74 -16.46 4.83
CA ASP A 59 13.15 -17.54 3.94
C ASP A 59 14.16 -18.48 4.59
N SER A 60 14.63 -19.48 3.85
CA SER A 60 15.62 -20.46 4.33
C SER A 60 17.00 -19.86 4.64
N SER A 61 17.28 -18.64 4.17
CA SER A 61 18.52 -17.90 4.48
C SER A 61 18.39 -17.01 5.71
N GLY A 62 17.18 -16.85 6.26
CA GLY A 62 16.85 -15.95 7.35
C GLY A 62 16.53 -14.52 6.90
N ALA A 63 16.43 -14.27 5.61
CA ALA A 63 16.02 -12.98 5.07
C ALA A 63 14.50 -12.82 5.08
N ASP A 64 14.01 -11.57 5.20
CA ASP A 64 12.58 -11.26 5.10
C ASP A 64 12.06 -11.64 3.71
N ILE A 65 10.91 -12.32 3.64
CA ILE A 65 10.21 -12.55 2.38
C ILE A 65 9.60 -11.24 1.91
N THR A 66 10.13 -10.70 0.83
CA THR A 66 9.67 -9.46 0.22
C THR A 66 9.47 -9.61 -1.28
N THR A 67 8.64 -8.75 -1.86
CA THR A 67 8.49 -8.58 -3.30
C THR A 67 8.39 -7.09 -3.62
N LYS A 68 8.39 -6.73 -4.91
CA LYS A 68 8.17 -5.36 -5.35
C LYS A 68 7.02 -5.30 -6.33
N THR A 69 6.33 -4.16 -6.36
CA THR A 69 5.34 -3.90 -7.39
C THR A 69 6.00 -3.70 -8.75
N ASP A 70 5.35 -4.22 -9.78
CA ASP A 70 5.68 -3.99 -11.19
C ASP A 70 5.18 -2.62 -11.69
N ALA A 71 5.31 -2.36 -12.99
CA ALA A 71 4.86 -1.13 -13.64
C ALA A 71 3.33 -0.94 -13.59
N ASP A 72 2.57 -2.01 -13.40
CA ASP A 72 1.12 -1.98 -13.19
C ASP A 72 0.75 -1.86 -11.70
N GLY A 73 1.71 -1.66 -10.83
CA GLY A 73 1.50 -1.61 -9.37
C GLY A 73 1.19 -2.96 -8.73
N LYS A 74 1.30 -4.07 -9.47
CA LYS A 74 0.95 -5.41 -9.00
C LYS A 74 2.10 -6.06 -8.25
N TYR A 75 1.77 -6.81 -7.21
CA TYR A 75 2.71 -7.65 -6.48
C TYR A 75 2.13 -9.04 -6.23
N THR A 76 3.01 -10.02 -6.06
CA THR A 76 2.61 -11.39 -5.77
C THR A 76 3.63 -12.10 -4.88
N PHE A 77 3.14 -12.77 -3.84
CA PHE A 77 3.85 -13.80 -3.12
C PHE A 77 3.35 -15.16 -3.59
N THR A 78 4.25 -16.09 -3.87
CA THR A 78 3.94 -17.43 -4.39
C THR A 78 4.53 -18.52 -3.52
N ARG A 79 4.01 -19.75 -3.66
CA ARG A 79 4.50 -20.95 -2.97
C ARG A 79 4.46 -20.82 -1.44
N LEU A 80 3.49 -20.06 -0.92
CA LEU A 80 3.33 -19.90 0.50
C LEU A 80 2.75 -21.17 1.12
N PRO A 81 3.26 -21.65 2.27
CA PRO A 81 2.54 -22.65 3.07
C PRO A 81 1.12 -22.19 3.37
N LEU A 82 0.20 -23.12 3.56
CA LEU A 82 -1.15 -22.77 4.06
C LEU A 82 -1.01 -22.23 5.49
N GLY A 83 -1.79 -21.21 5.82
CA GLY A 83 -1.71 -20.50 7.09
C GLY A 83 -2.21 -19.08 7.02
N SER A 84 -2.01 -18.34 8.12
CA SER A 84 -2.47 -16.97 8.31
C SER A 84 -1.32 -15.99 8.14
N TYR A 85 -1.52 -14.97 7.31
CA TYR A 85 -0.51 -13.99 6.96
C TYR A 85 -1.03 -12.57 7.05
N LYS A 86 -0.12 -11.62 7.14
CA LYS A 86 -0.37 -10.19 6.91
C LYS A 86 0.60 -9.69 5.84
N VAL A 87 0.24 -8.59 5.20
CA VAL A 87 1.07 -7.92 4.21
C VAL A 87 1.38 -6.52 4.70
N GLU A 88 2.64 -6.14 4.60
CA GLU A 88 3.15 -4.82 4.97
C GLU A 88 3.68 -4.10 3.73
N VAL A 89 3.26 -2.86 3.54
CA VAL A 89 3.87 -1.95 2.58
C VAL A 89 5.03 -1.22 3.28
N VAL A 90 6.22 -1.33 2.71
CA VAL A 90 7.42 -0.67 3.24
C VAL A 90 7.64 0.64 2.48
N PRO A 91 7.46 1.81 3.12
CA PRO A 91 7.68 3.10 2.46
C PRO A 91 9.11 3.25 1.95
N GLY A 92 9.26 3.96 0.83
CA GLY A 92 10.56 4.22 0.22
C GLY A 92 10.43 4.96 -1.11
N ALA A 93 11.54 5.05 -1.83
CA ALA A 93 11.57 5.60 -3.18
C ALA A 93 10.84 4.65 -4.15
N VAL A 94 9.90 5.19 -4.90
CA VAL A 94 9.01 4.48 -5.83
C VAL A 94 8.73 5.37 -7.05
N LYS A 95 8.05 4.82 -8.05
CA LYS A 95 7.58 5.60 -9.20
C LYS A 95 6.05 5.63 -9.26
N VAL A 96 5.53 6.79 -9.64
CA VAL A 96 4.13 7.00 -9.99
C VAL A 96 4.06 7.90 -11.22
N ASP A 97 3.30 7.51 -12.23
CA ASP A 97 3.22 8.22 -13.51
C ASP A 97 4.61 8.53 -14.13
N GLY A 98 5.57 7.58 -13.99
CA GLY A 98 6.93 7.73 -14.48
C GLY A 98 7.83 8.68 -13.66
N THR A 99 7.32 9.29 -12.59
CA THR A 99 8.04 10.22 -11.72
C THR A 99 8.53 9.53 -10.45
N ASP A 100 9.78 9.76 -10.08
CA ASP A 100 10.33 9.29 -8.82
C ASP A 100 9.74 10.11 -7.66
N VAL A 101 9.18 9.41 -6.67
CA VAL A 101 8.58 9.99 -5.47
C VAL A 101 8.95 9.17 -4.24
N ASN A 102 8.68 9.70 -3.05
CA ASN A 102 8.78 8.94 -1.81
C ASN A 102 7.37 8.58 -1.32
N LEU A 103 7.09 7.30 -1.13
CA LEU A 103 5.78 6.83 -0.66
C LEU A 103 5.44 7.39 0.75
N SER A 104 6.45 7.79 1.53
CA SER A 104 6.23 8.46 2.83
C SER A 104 5.48 9.79 2.73
N ASP A 105 5.50 10.44 1.54
CA ASP A 105 4.79 11.70 1.29
C ASP A 105 3.30 11.50 1.05
N TYR A 106 2.86 10.26 0.96
CA TYR A 106 1.49 9.86 0.72
C TYR A 106 0.81 9.35 1.99
N LYS A 107 -0.50 9.42 2.02
CA LYS A 107 -1.35 8.86 3.07
C LYS A 107 -2.16 7.71 2.52
N GLN A 108 -2.24 6.63 3.26
CA GLN A 108 -3.04 5.49 2.85
C GLN A 108 -4.53 5.85 2.87
N THR A 109 -5.24 5.52 1.79
CA THR A 109 -6.69 5.68 1.65
C THR A 109 -7.41 4.35 1.83
N TYR A 110 -6.80 3.26 1.34
CA TYR A 110 -7.35 1.92 1.38
C TYR A 110 -6.30 0.89 1.84
N GLY A 111 -6.75 -0.13 2.55
CA GLY A 111 -5.98 -1.33 2.89
C GLY A 111 -6.89 -2.54 3.02
N TYR A 112 -6.48 -3.67 2.48
CA TYR A 112 -7.20 -4.94 2.50
C TYR A 112 -7.70 -5.29 3.93
N GLY A 113 -8.97 -5.67 4.03
CA GLY A 113 -9.61 -6.05 5.29
C GLY A 113 -9.99 -4.88 6.20
N SER A 114 -9.79 -3.63 5.77
CA SER A 114 -10.31 -2.47 6.48
C SER A 114 -11.80 -2.31 6.20
N SER A 115 -12.62 -2.34 7.25
CA SER A 115 -14.05 -2.00 7.18
C SER A 115 -14.28 -0.49 7.27
N THR A 116 -13.25 0.27 7.59
CA THR A 116 -13.28 1.73 7.68
C THR A 116 -12.48 2.32 6.55
N LYS A 117 -13.06 3.28 5.87
CA LYS A 117 -12.55 4.00 4.71
C LYS A 117 -11.32 4.90 4.99
N ARG A 118 -10.71 4.76 6.15
CA ARG A 118 -9.43 5.35 6.53
C ARG A 118 -8.71 4.32 7.36
N SER A 119 -7.67 3.73 6.80
CA SER A 119 -6.67 3.17 7.66
C SER A 119 -6.10 4.33 8.49
N GLU A 120 -5.91 4.11 9.77
CA GLU A 120 -5.18 5.03 10.62
C GLU A 120 -3.69 5.06 10.22
N ALA A 121 -3.42 5.40 8.97
CA ALA A 121 -2.10 5.58 8.42
C ALA A 121 -1.52 6.90 8.95
N GLY A 122 -1.02 6.83 10.14
CA GLY A 122 -0.34 7.94 10.79
C GLY A 122 0.56 7.47 11.91
N LYS A 123 0.44 6.21 12.32
CA LYS A 123 1.21 5.68 13.45
C LYS A 123 1.67 4.25 13.16
N GLY A 124 2.75 4.10 12.39
CA GLY A 124 3.42 2.83 12.32
C GLY A 124 3.35 2.12 10.96
N LYS A 125 3.44 0.83 10.97
CA LYS A 125 3.54 -0.05 9.82
C LYS A 125 2.25 -0.05 8.99
N LEU A 126 2.38 0.09 7.67
CA LEU A 126 1.29 -0.04 6.70
C LEU A 126 1.00 -1.53 6.49
N VAL A 127 0.24 -2.12 7.39
CA VAL A 127 -0.02 -3.57 7.45
C VAL A 127 -1.51 -3.82 7.27
N THR A 128 -1.86 -4.94 6.62
CA THR A 128 -3.27 -5.40 6.59
C THR A 128 -3.80 -5.56 8.01
N PRO A 129 -4.96 -4.97 8.34
CA PRO A 129 -5.49 -5.00 9.70
C PRO A 129 -5.95 -6.41 10.13
N THR A 130 -6.42 -7.21 9.17
CA THR A 130 -6.86 -8.60 9.38
C THR A 130 -5.87 -9.57 8.75
N ALA A 131 -5.77 -10.76 9.32
CA ALA A 131 -5.00 -11.84 8.73
C ALA A 131 -5.66 -12.36 7.45
N ILE A 132 -4.82 -12.77 6.50
CA ILE A 132 -5.19 -13.39 5.24
C ILE A 132 -5.03 -14.90 5.43
N GLU A 133 -6.14 -15.63 5.33
CA GLU A 133 -6.16 -17.08 5.56
C GLU A 133 -5.98 -17.83 4.23
N LEU A 134 -4.86 -18.56 4.11
CA LEU A 134 -4.64 -19.51 3.02
C LEU A 134 -4.98 -20.91 3.49
N SER A 135 -5.99 -21.53 2.89
CA SER A 135 -6.46 -22.86 3.22
C SER A 135 -6.48 -23.78 2.00
N ALA A 136 -6.66 -25.08 2.21
CA ALA A 136 -6.79 -26.02 1.10
C ALA A 136 -8.00 -25.72 0.18
N ALA A 137 -9.06 -25.14 0.74
CA ALA A 137 -10.24 -24.73 -0.01
C ALA A 137 -10.07 -23.37 -0.70
N ALA A 138 -9.23 -22.50 -0.15
CA ALA A 138 -8.92 -21.18 -0.68
C ALA A 138 -7.40 -20.91 -0.56
N PRO A 139 -6.59 -21.51 -1.44
CA PRO A 139 -5.14 -21.37 -1.35
C PRO A 139 -4.62 -20.01 -1.84
N ASN A 140 -5.47 -19.25 -2.53
CA ASN A 140 -5.08 -17.98 -3.14
C ASN A 140 -5.92 -16.84 -2.60
N ALA A 141 -5.24 -15.79 -2.15
CA ALA A 141 -5.83 -14.50 -1.81
C ALA A 141 -5.45 -13.48 -2.89
N THR A 142 -6.46 -12.88 -3.50
CA THR A 142 -6.30 -11.84 -4.51
C THR A 142 -6.91 -10.53 -4.01
N LYS A 143 -6.59 -9.42 -4.67
CA LYS A 143 -7.10 -8.09 -4.31
C LYS A 143 -6.72 -7.66 -2.89
N VAL A 144 -5.51 -8.04 -2.47
CA VAL A 144 -4.89 -7.52 -1.24
C VAL A 144 -4.28 -6.16 -1.59
N ASP A 145 -5.14 -5.18 -1.81
CA ASP A 145 -4.79 -3.90 -2.42
C ASP A 145 -4.52 -2.84 -1.36
N PHE A 146 -3.73 -1.81 -1.74
CA PHE A 146 -3.46 -0.64 -0.92
C PHE A 146 -3.56 0.62 -1.79
N GLY A 147 -4.39 1.56 -1.37
CA GLY A 147 -4.52 2.87 -1.98
C GLY A 147 -3.81 3.94 -1.16
N PHE A 148 -3.23 4.92 -1.83
CA PHE A 148 -2.55 6.05 -1.22
C PHE A 148 -2.92 7.33 -1.95
N VAL A 149 -2.97 8.46 -1.24
CA VAL A 149 -3.18 9.79 -1.82
C VAL A 149 -2.09 10.74 -1.36
N LYS A 150 -1.64 11.61 -2.24
CA LYS A 150 -0.77 12.71 -1.85
C LYS A 150 -1.62 13.79 -1.19
N PRO A 151 -1.39 14.13 0.11
CA PRO A 151 -2.14 15.18 0.76
C PRO A 151 -1.95 16.50 0.03
N ALA A 152 -3.04 17.20 -0.20
CA ALA A 152 -3.00 18.60 -0.63
C ALA A 152 -2.76 19.49 0.59
N SER A 153 -2.07 20.59 0.39
CA SER A 153 -1.95 21.65 1.37
C SER A 153 -2.43 22.95 0.78
N VAL A 154 -3.12 23.72 1.60
CA VAL A 154 -3.51 25.09 1.27
C VAL A 154 -2.83 26.00 2.29
N GLY A 155 -2.19 27.03 1.82
CA GLY A 155 -1.54 28.00 2.68
C GLY A 155 -0.90 29.10 1.85
N ASN A 156 -0.93 30.32 2.37
CA ASN A 156 -0.23 31.45 1.81
C ASN A 156 0.00 32.49 2.92
N PHE A 157 0.60 33.59 2.58
CA PHE A 157 0.83 34.71 3.47
C PHE A 157 -0.46 35.52 3.71
N VAL A 158 -0.60 36.03 4.92
CA VAL A 158 -1.48 37.16 5.21
C VAL A 158 -0.58 38.36 5.39
N TRP A 159 -0.76 39.38 4.59
CA TRP A 159 0.09 40.59 4.57
C TRP A 159 -0.72 41.87 4.60
N PHE A 160 -0.06 42.96 4.92
CA PHE A 160 -0.66 44.30 4.84
C PHE A 160 -0.40 44.87 3.46
N ASP A 161 -1.43 44.86 2.61
CA ASP A 161 -1.41 45.43 1.27
C ASP A 161 -1.47 46.97 1.40
N ALA A 162 -0.31 47.60 1.43
CA ALA A 162 -0.18 49.03 1.67
C ALA A 162 -0.63 49.85 0.48
N ASN A 163 -0.40 49.38 -0.73
CA ASN A 163 -0.74 50.06 -1.98
C ASN A 163 -2.09 49.65 -2.59
N LYS A 164 -2.73 48.63 -2.00
CA LYS A 164 -4.07 48.11 -2.37
C LYS A 164 -4.12 47.53 -3.80
N ASN A 165 -3.03 46.92 -4.24
CA ASN A 165 -2.96 46.31 -5.56
C ASN A 165 -3.36 44.81 -5.56
N GLY A 166 -3.50 44.18 -4.38
CA GLY A 166 -3.84 42.77 -4.21
C GLY A 166 -2.67 41.81 -4.49
N ILE A 167 -1.45 42.31 -4.60
CA ILE A 167 -0.21 41.55 -4.85
C ILE A 167 0.71 41.78 -3.67
N GLN A 168 1.33 40.70 -3.16
CA GLN A 168 2.34 40.85 -2.12
C GLN A 168 3.64 41.40 -2.74
N ASP A 169 3.96 42.65 -2.46
CA ASP A 169 5.18 43.32 -2.87
C ASP A 169 6.33 43.01 -1.86
N ALA A 170 7.58 43.21 -2.31
CA ALA A 170 8.75 42.86 -1.53
C ALA A 170 8.93 43.67 -0.23
N ASP A 171 8.32 44.85 -0.14
CA ASP A 171 8.34 45.77 0.99
C ASP A 171 7.11 45.63 1.89
N GLU A 172 6.17 44.79 1.53
CA GLU A 172 4.97 44.54 2.33
C GLU A 172 5.23 43.47 3.42
N VAL A 173 4.77 43.80 4.63
CA VAL A 173 5.04 42.99 5.77
C VAL A 173 3.94 41.97 6.07
N GLY A 174 4.31 40.78 6.49
CA GLY A 174 3.37 39.77 6.95
C GLY A 174 2.66 40.17 8.24
N VAL A 175 1.39 39.82 8.35
CA VAL A 175 0.57 40.04 9.55
C VAL A 175 0.60 38.77 10.40
N ALA A 176 1.22 38.83 11.58
CA ALA A 176 1.29 37.71 12.50
C ALA A 176 0.01 37.55 13.32
N GLY A 177 -0.28 36.33 13.78
CA GLY A 177 -1.40 36.03 14.69
C GLY A 177 -2.78 36.04 14.05
N VAL A 178 -2.89 36.06 12.72
CA VAL A 178 -4.17 35.97 12.01
C VAL A 178 -4.68 34.53 12.04
N THR A 179 -5.92 34.36 12.50
CA THR A 179 -6.62 33.07 12.39
C THR A 179 -7.22 32.93 11.01
N VAL A 180 -6.83 31.88 10.29
CA VAL A 180 -7.41 31.52 8.98
C VAL A 180 -8.26 30.26 9.15
N THR A 181 -9.50 30.32 8.70
CA THR A 181 -10.44 29.19 8.77
C THR A 181 -10.64 28.62 7.37
N LEU A 182 -10.45 27.31 7.21
CA LEU A 182 -10.83 26.61 6.00
C LEU A 182 -12.29 26.16 6.15
N THR A 183 -13.11 26.50 5.19
CA THR A 183 -14.50 26.03 5.07
C THR A 183 -14.66 25.22 3.80
N ASP A 184 -15.50 24.17 3.87
CA ASP A 184 -15.93 23.32 2.73
C ASP A 184 -17.11 23.98 1.98
#